data_31a0e63cff5a51194900562201000236
#
_entry.id   31a0e63cff5a51194900562201000236
#
_cell.length_a   1.000
_cell.length_b   1.000
_cell.length_c   1.000
_cell.angle_alpha   90.00
_cell.angle_beta   90.00
_cell.angle_gamma   90.00
#
_symmetry.space_group_name_H-M   'P 1'
#
loop_
_entity.id
_entity.type
_entity.pdbx_description
1 polymer ?
#
loop_
_entity_poly.entity_id
_entity_poly.type
_entity_poly.pdbx_seq_one_letter_code
_entity_poly.pdbx_strand_id
1 'polypeptide(L)'
;SFQLPETPNLKLFLPPGKSPVVTLGIDESREISAIDVFYTQQGQTDGGKDNSNNTKNRFWHHSAVSKHNGKWAAHLHLFSVDKPLWVYANVSYKLKKPISGAGYYYGIYSANRFTLSSLMRVSTSGELKKAEVVSTLKPQVLIEDFKGDWQKEWFSYNSKKWGIKTHKLYHPAWEAPKRAKLYFEIKAELPNKMI
;
A
#
# COMPACT_ATOMS: atom_id res chain seq x y z
N SER A 1 -5.59 9.36 -33.05
CA SER A 1 -6.02 8.20 -32.25
C SER A 1 -5.33 8.25 -30.88
N PHE A 2 -6.02 7.83 -29.83
CA PHE A 2 -5.44 7.69 -28.52
C PHE A 2 -4.75 6.32 -28.43
N GLN A 3 -3.43 6.31 -28.24
CA GLN A 3 -2.66 5.07 -28.04
C GLN A 3 -2.28 4.97 -26.57
N LEU A 4 -2.61 3.86 -25.95
CA LEU A 4 -2.19 3.55 -24.58
C LEU A 4 -0.69 3.24 -24.56
N PRO A 5 0.04 3.66 -23.52
CA PRO A 5 1.38 3.14 -23.24
C PRO A 5 1.36 1.62 -22.97
N GLU A 6 2.51 0.99 -23.06
CA GLU A 6 2.65 -0.40 -22.65
C GLU A 6 2.38 -0.57 -21.15
N THR A 7 1.83 -1.73 -20.80
CA THR A 7 1.62 -2.09 -19.39
C THR A 7 2.95 -2.14 -18.64
N PRO A 8 3.05 -1.52 -17.45
CA PRO A 8 4.28 -1.52 -16.68
C PRO A 8 4.78 -2.94 -16.39
N ASN A 9 6.05 -3.19 -16.68
CA ASN A 9 6.69 -4.49 -16.45
C ASN A 9 7.44 -4.48 -15.11
N LEU A 10 6.89 -5.17 -14.11
CA LEU A 10 7.48 -5.29 -12.79
C LEU A 10 8.31 -6.57 -12.68
N LYS A 11 9.57 -6.41 -12.24
CA LYS A 11 10.45 -7.52 -11.87
C LYS A 11 10.81 -7.41 -10.40
N LEU A 12 10.66 -8.52 -9.68
CA LEU A 12 11.02 -8.64 -8.27
C LEU A 12 12.36 -9.37 -8.17
N PHE A 13 13.31 -8.77 -7.46
CA PHE A 13 14.61 -9.32 -7.16
C PHE A 13 14.72 -9.58 -5.66
N LEU A 14 15.31 -10.71 -5.31
CA LEU A 14 15.49 -11.18 -3.94
C LEU A 14 16.99 -11.32 -3.65
N PRO A 15 17.71 -10.21 -3.39
CA PRO A 15 19.18 -10.26 -3.18
C PRO A 15 19.49 -10.83 -1.79
N PRO A 16 20.45 -11.78 -1.67
CA PRO A 16 20.81 -12.36 -0.37
C PRO A 16 21.36 -11.30 0.58
N GLY A 17 20.98 -11.40 1.87
CA GLY A 17 21.40 -10.49 2.92
C GLY A 17 20.83 -9.07 2.81
N LYS A 18 19.87 -8.82 1.90
CA LYS A 18 19.24 -7.52 1.70
C LYS A 18 17.72 -7.63 1.62
N SER A 19 17.03 -6.50 1.70
CA SER A 19 15.60 -6.44 1.44
C SER A 19 15.30 -6.64 -0.06
N PRO A 20 14.11 -7.15 -0.43
CA PRO A 20 13.70 -7.28 -1.83
C PRO A 20 13.70 -5.95 -2.57
N VAL A 21 13.97 -6.01 -3.87
CA VAL A 21 13.99 -4.84 -4.75
C VAL A 21 13.08 -5.08 -5.94
N VAL A 22 12.27 -4.09 -6.26
CA VAL A 22 11.48 -4.04 -7.49
C VAL A 22 12.17 -3.17 -8.51
N THR A 23 12.20 -3.61 -9.78
CA THR A 23 12.51 -2.74 -10.91
C THR A 23 11.32 -2.67 -11.85
N LEU A 24 11.15 -1.51 -12.48
CA LEU A 24 10.04 -1.25 -13.38
C LEU A 24 10.56 -0.86 -14.76
N GLY A 25 10.08 -1.60 -15.77
CA GLY A 25 10.09 -1.15 -17.16
C GLY A 25 8.83 -0.36 -17.43
N ILE A 26 8.96 0.91 -17.76
CA ILE A 26 7.85 1.84 -17.95
C ILE A 26 7.98 2.43 -19.36
N ASP A 27 6.86 2.45 -20.09
CA ASP A 27 6.76 3.17 -21.35
C ASP A 27 6.68 4.68 -21.06
N GLU A 28 7.72 5.40 -21.42
CA GLU A 28 7.85 6.85 -21.24
C GLU A 28 7.37 7.64 -22.49
N SER A 29 6.59 7.02 -23.39
CA SER A 29 6.01 7.69 -24.57
C SER A 29 5.00 8.80 -24.20
N ARG A 30 4.54 8.82 -22.92
CA ARG A 30 3.69 9.86 -22.34
C ARG A 30 4.28 10.38 -21.04
N GLU A 31 3.92 11.60 -20.71
CA GLU A 31 4.36 12.23 -19.46
C GLU A 31 3.82 11.46 -18.26
N ILE A 32 4.73 10.96 -17.42
CA ILE A 32 4.42 10.28 -16.18
C ILE A 32 4.13 11.31 -15.09
N SER A 33 3.01 11.19 -14.42
CA SER A 33 2.62 12.04 -13.29
C SER A 33 2.92 11.44 -11.93
N ALA A 34 2.90 10.10 -11.81
CA ALA A 34 3.24 9.38 -10.59
C ALA A 34 3.61 7.93 -10.89
N ILE A 35 4.45 7.38 -10.04
CA ILE A 35 4.79 5.96 -10.01
C ILE A 35 4.68 5.50 -8.56
N ASP A 36 3.83 4.51 -8.31
CA ASP A 36 3.56 3.98 -6.98
C ASP A 36 3.84 2.48 -6.97
N VAL A 37 4.60 2.02 -6.00
CA VAL A 37 4.81 0.59 -5.73
C VAL A 37 4.11 0.25 -4.43
N PHE A 38 3.16 -0.69 -4.50
CA PHE A 38 2.43 -1.19 -3.35
C PHE A 38 2.79 -2.64 -3.07
N TYR A 39 2.97 -2.98 -1.80
CA TYR A 39 3.27 -4.34 -1.39
C TYR A 39 2.63 -4.68 -0.05
N THR A 40 2.40 -5.98 0.18
CA THR A 40 1.82 -6.49 1.42
C THR A 40 2.39 -7.86 1.77
N GLN A 41 2.47 -8.15 3.06
CA GLN A 41 2.75 -9.48 3.60
C GLN A 41 1.51 -10.13 4.23
N GLN A 42 0.34 -9.56 4.02
CA GLN A 42 -0.96 -10.08 4.47
C GLN A 42 -1.68 -10.82 3.34
N GLY A 43 -0.94 -11.44 2.44
CA GLY A 43 -1.47 -12.31 1.40
C GLY A 43 -2.08 -13.59 1.97
N GLN A 44 -2.79 -14.32 1.13
CA GLN A 44 -3.36 -15.60 1.50
C GLN A 44 -2.26 -16.60 1.86
N THR A 45 -2.38 -17.24 3.03
CA THR A 45 -1.38 -18.20 3.52
C THR A 45 -1.86 -19.64 3.51
N ASP A 46 -3.16 -19.89 3.50
CA ASP A 46 -3.75 -21.19 3.81
C ASP A 46 -4.90 -21.66 2.90
N GLY A 47 -4.81 -21.29 1.66
CA GLY A 47 -5.46 -22.02 0.54
C GLY A 47 -6.97 -22.11 0.54
N GLY A 48 -7.75 -21.38 1.33
CA GLY A 48 -9.11 -21.77 1.16
C GLY A 48 -10.25 -20.88 1.64
N LYS A 49 -10.08 -20.14 2.64
CA LYS A 49 -11.20 -19.44 3.28
C LYS A 49 -11.18 -17.93 3.10
N ASP A 50 -10.03 -17.36 2.82
CA ASP A 50 -9.93 -15.95 2.54
C ASP A 50 -10.12 -15.72 1.03
N ASN A 51 -11.03 -14.86 0.68
CA ASN A 51 -11.19 -14.45 -0.70
C ASN A 51 -9.91 -13.75 -1.16
N SER A 52 -9.08 -14.45 -1.92
CA SER A 52 -7.78 -13.99 -2.40
C SER A 52 -7.86 -12.67 -3.17
N ASN A 53 -9.02 -12.34 -3.70
CA ASN A 53 -9.29 -11.10 -4.42
C ASN A 53 -9.73 -9.95 -3.49
N ASN A 54 -9.98 -10.21 -2.21
CA ASN A 54 -10.40 -9.18 -1.28
C ASN A 54 -9.19 -8.43 -0.71
N THR A 55 -8.88 -7.29 -1.30
CA THR A 55 -7.81 -6.39 -0.83
C THR A 55 -8.23 -5.47 0.32
N LYS A 56 -9.51 -5.45 0.71
CA LYS A 56 -10.04 -4.49 1.68
C LYS A 56 -9.46 -4.62 3.08
N ASN A 57 -9.12 -5.81 3.49
CA ASN A 57 -8.62 -6.11 4.84
C ASN A 57 -7.11 -6.28 4.89
N ARG A 58 -6.39 -5.86 3.84
CA ARG A 58 -4.94 -5.90 3.79
C ARG A 58 -4.38 -4.50 3.89
N PHE A 59 -3.33 -4.34 4.66
CA PHE A 59 -2.55 -3.11 4.64
C PHE A 59 -1.54 -3.18 3.49
N TRP A 60 -1.64 -2.21 2.58
CA TRP A 60 -0.68 -2.08 1.49
C TRP A 60 0.33 -1.00 1.85
N HIS A 61 1.59 -1.42 1.97
CA HIS A 61 2.70 -0.50 2.11
C HIS A 61 2.95 0.18 0.77
N HIS A 62 3.32 1.44 0.84
CA HIS A 62 3.80 2.22 -0.30
C HIS A 62 5.32 2.33 -0.21
N SER A 63 6.02 2.00 -1.30
CA SER A 63 7.47 2.16 -1.38
C SER A 63 7.82 3.29 -2.33
N ALA A 64 8.70 4.19 -1.89
CA ALA A 64 9.22 5.25 -2.72
C ALA A 64 9.98 4.69 -3.91
N VAL A 65 9.71 5.25 -5.09
CA VAL A 65 10.35 4.85 -6.34
C VAL A 65 11.39 5.91 -6.73
N SER A 66 12.58 5.46 -7.12
CA SER A 66 13.64 6.32 -7.63
C SER A 66 14.15 5.82 -8.97
N LYS A 67 14.69 6.73 -9.79
CA LYS A 67 15.31 6.38 -11.09
C LYS A 67 16.82 6.40 -10.93
N HIS A 68 17.45 5.25 -11.11
CA HIS A 68 18.90 5.09 -11.11
C HIS A 68 19.37 4.48 -12.42
N ASN A 69 20.34 5.08 -13.08
CA ASN A 69 20.90 4.61 -14.36
C ASN A 69 19.80 4.26 -15.38
N GLY A 70 18.79 5.13 -15.51
CA GLY A 70 17.68 4.95 -16.43
C GLY A 70 16.61 3.92 -16.01
N LYS A 71 16.78 3.24 -14.87
CA LYS A 71 15.84 2.24 -14.38
C LYS A 71 15.11 2.74 -13.14
N TRP A 72 13.81 2.54 -13.12
CA TRP A 72 12.96 2.80 -11.95
C TRP A 72 13.07 1.64 -10.97
N ALA A 73 13.31 1.94 -9.69
CA ALA A 73 13.46 0.93 -8.65
C ALA A 73 12.85 1.37 -7.31
N ALA A 74 12.43 0.38 -6.51
CA ALA A 74 11.92 0.54 -5.17
C ALA A 74 12.44 -0.57 -4.25
N HIS A 75 12.78 -0.24 -3.00
CA HIS A 75 13.15 -1.20 -1.96
C HIS A 75 11.93 -1.56 -1.12
N LEU A 76 11.72 -2.86 -0.88
CA LEU A 76 10.58 -3.35 -0.12
C LEU A 76 11.03 -3.77 1.28
N HIS A 77 10.47 -3.12 2.29
CA HIS A 77 10.79 -3.42 3.69
C HIS A 77 9.86 -4.50 4.23
N LEU A 78 10.41 -5.62 4.70
CA LEU A 78 9.65 -6.77 5.20
C LEU A 78 9.63 -6.80 6.72
N PHE A 79 8.50 -7.25 7.30
CA PHE A 79 8.39 -7.60 8.71
C PHE A 79 8.90 -9.01 8.99
N SER A 80 8.70 -9.95 8.05
CA SER A 80 9.08 -11.35 8.23
C SER A 80 9.31 -12.03 6.88
N VAL A 81 10.28 -12.94 6.83
CA VAL A 81 10.47 -13.86 5.70
C VAL A 81 9.56 -15.10 5.78
N ASP A 82 8.84 -15.26 6.89
CA ASP A 82 7.88 -16.37 7.09
C ASP A 82 6.52 -16.10 6.43
N LYS A 83 6.29 -14.88 5.94
CA LYS A 83 5.06 -14.47 5.26
C LYS A 83 5.30 -14.23 3.78
N PRO A 84 4.35 -14.55 2.89
CA PRO A 84 4.50 -14.26 1.47
C PRO A 84 4.56 -12.75 1.21
N LEU A 85 5.18 -12.37 0.11
CA LEU A 85 5.25 -11.00 -0.36
C LEU A 85 4.42 -10.86 -1.64
N TRP A 86 3.48 -9.94 -1.64
CA TRP A 86 2.70 -9.55 -2.81
C TRP A 86 3.06 -8.12 -3.18
N VAL A 87 3.30 -7.86 -4.46
CA VAL A 87 3.71 -6.54 -4.94
C VAL A 87 3.17 -6.25 -6.33
N TYR A 88 2.76 -5.00 -6.54
CA TYR A 88 2.38 -4.45 -7.85
C TYR A 88 2.75 -2.96 -7.93
N ALA A 89 2.72 -2.42 -9.12
CA ALA A 89 2.99 -1.01 -9.36
C ALA A 89 1.85 -0.37 -10.16
N ASN A 90 1.61 0.90 -9.87
CA ASN A 90 0.75 1.79 -10.64
C ASN A 90 1.59 2.88 -11.29
N VAL A 91 1.38 3.12 -12.57
CA VAL A 91 1.98 4.24 -13.30
C VAL A 91 0.86 5.14 -13.81
N SER A 92 0.85 6.38 -13.35
CA SER A 92 -0.12 7.38 -13.74
C SER A 92 0.47 8.28 -14.81
N TYR A 93 -0.25 8.44 -15.90
CA TYR A 93 0.11 9.24 -17.07
C TYR A 93 -0.79 10.44 -17.20
N LYS A 94 -0.24 11.59 -17.60
CA LYS A 94 -1.04 12.77 -17.91
C LYS A 94 -1.79 12.62 -19.24
N LEU A 95 -3.00 13.11 -19.26
CA LEU A 95 -3.75 13.32 -20.49
C LEU A 95 -3.35 14.67 -21.12
N LYS A 96 -3.21 14.71 -22.44
CA LYS A 96 -2.94 15.97 -23.18
C LYS A 96 -4.01 17.02 -22.95
N LYS A 97 -5.25 16.60 -22.79
CA LYS A 97 -6.41 17.43 -22.43
C LYS A 97 -7.26 16.67 -21.42
N PRO A 98 -7.86 17.35 -20.44
CA PRO A 98 -8.83 16.74 -19.56
C PRO A 98 -9.98 16.13 -20.38
N ILE A 99 -10.44 14.98 -19.91
CA ILE A 99 -11.62 14.29 -20.46
C ILE A 99 -12.72 14.37 -19.43
N SER A 100 -13.90 14.83 -19.84
CA SER A 100 -15.10 14.85 -19.01
C SER A 100 -16.15 13.94 -19.58
N GLY A 101 -16.88 13.25 -18.72
CA GLY A 101 -17.93 12.34 -19.09
C GLY A 101 -18.95 12.14 -17.99
N ALA A 102 -20.11 11.59 -18.35
CA ALA A 102 -21.11 11.17 -17.39
C ALA A 102 -20.58 10.01 -16.54
N GLY A 103 -20.66 10.17 -15.22
CA GLY A 103 -20.29 9.13 -14.30
C GLY A 103 -21.47 8.26 -13.86
N TYR A 104 -21.18 7.22 -13.12
CA TYR A 104 -22.13 6.20 -12.69
C TYR A 104 -23.32 6.75 -11.87
N TYR A 105 -23.16 7.85 -11.16
CA TYR A 105 -24.20 8.48 -10.31
C TYR A 105 -24.66 9.84 -10.83
N TYR A 106 -24.95 9.96 -12.12
CA TYR A 106 -25.49 11.20 -12.74
C TYR A 106 -24.60 12.45 -12.58
N GLY A 107 -23.33 12.27 -12.20
CA GLY A 107 -22.36 13.35 -12.12
C GLY A 107 -21.53 13.47 -13.39
N ILE A 108 -21.01 14.66 -13.64
CA ILE A 108 -19.95 14.87 -14.64
C ILE A 108 -18.62 14.76 -13.92
N TYR A 109 -17.78 13.83 -14.38
CA TYR A 109 -16.44 13.63 -13.85
C TYR A 109 -15.41 14.05 -14.88
N SER A 110 -14.37 14.72 -14.41
CA SER A 110 -13.24 15.11 -15.25
C SER A 110 -11.99 14.41 -14.79
N ALA A 111 -11.24 13.86 -15.73
CA ALA A 111 -9.94 13.24 -15.49
C ALA A 111 -8.87 13.97 -16.33
N ASN A 112 -7.73 14.26 -15.71
CA ASN A 112 -6.55 14.80 -16.36
C ASN A 112 -5.40 13.79 -16.44
N ARG A 113 -5.61 12.59 -15.93
CA ARG A 113 -4.66 11.46 -15.90
C ARG A 113 -5.40 10.13 -15.96
N PHE A 114 -4.68 9.09 -16.32
CA PHE A 114 -5.10 7.70 -16.22
C PHE A 114 -3.97 6.87 -15.64
N THR A 115 -4.30 5.70 -15.10
CA THR A 115 -3.33 4.83 -14.44
C THR A 115 -3.33 3.45 -15.09
N LEU A 116 -2.15 2.91 -15.33
CA LEU A 116 -1.93 1.52 -15.73
C LEU A 116 -1.25 0.78 -14.58
N SER A 117 -1.73 -0.42 -14.29
CA SER A 117 -1.17 -1.27 -13.24
C SER A 117 -0.32 -2.38 -13.86
N SER A 118 0.78 -2.73 -13.21
CA SER A 118 1.52 -3.94 -13.53
C SER A 118 0.72 -5.19 -13.16
N LEU A 119 1.13 -6.34 -13.68
CA LEU A 119 0.72 -7.61 -13.08
C LEU A 119 1.28 -7.71 -11.66
N MET A 120 0.48 -8.33 -10.77
CA MET A 120 0.92 -8.62 -9.42
C MET A 120 1.99 -9.72 -9.44
N ARG A 121 3.06 -9.52 -8.66
CA ARG A 121 4.06 -10.54 -8.38
C ARG A 121 3.89 -11.03 -6.95
N VAL A 122 4.01 -12.35 -6.80
CA VAL A 122 3.93 -13.02 -5.51
C VAL A 122 5.22 -13.78 -5.31
N SER A 123 5.83 -13.64 -4.14
CA SER A 123 6.90 -14.51 -3.68
C SER A 123 6.46 -15.21 -2.41
N THR A 124 6.61 -16.52 -2.40
CA THR A 124 6.26 -17.36 -1.24
C THR A 124 7.28 -17.18 -0.12
N SER A 125 6.91 -17.55 1.10
CA SER A 125 7.86 -17.58 2.24
C SER A 125 9.05 -18.50 1.98
N GLY A 126 8.83 -19.61 1.27
CA GLY A 126 9.90 -20.54 0.88
C GLY A 126 10.91 -19.90 -0.07
N GLU A 127 10.45 -19.12 -1.06
CA GLU A 127 11.33 -18.38 -1.98
C GLU A 127 12.11 -17.28 -1.25
N LEU A 128 11.46 -16.53 -0.35
CA LEU A 128 12.11 -15.48 0.45
C LEU A 128 13.23 -16.06 1.32
N LYS A 129 12.98 -17.19 1.99
CA LYS A 129 13.98 -17.90 2.80
C LYS A 129 15.11 -18.45 1.96
N LYS A 130 14.80 -19.13 0.84
CA LYS A 130 15.80 -19.71 -0.08
C LYS A 130 16.71 -18.63 -0.67
N ALA A 131 16.17 -17.45 -0.90
CA ALA A 131 16.93 -16.30 -1.41
C ALA A 131 17.70 -15.56 -0.30
N GLU A 132 17.58 -15.98 0.96
CA GLU A 132 18.26 -15.37 2.11
C GLU A 132 18.01 -13.86 2.26
N VAL A 133 16.85 -13.40 1.82
CA VAL A 133 16.49 -11.99 2.04
C VAL A 133 16.27 -11.70 3.52
N VAL A 134 16.43 -10.45 3.93
CA VAL A 134 16.29 -10.04 5.32
C VAL A 134 15.05 -9.19 5.55
N SER A 135 14.46 -9.34 6.74
CA SER A 135 13.42 -8.43 7.23
C SER A 135 14.07 -7.20 7.85
N THR A 136 13.54 -6.03 7.50
CA THR A 136 14.09 -4.72 7.93
C THR A 136 13.13 -3.93 8.80
N LEU A 137 11.86 -4.36 8.87
CA LEU A 137 10.86 -3.76 9.74
C LEU A 137 10.74 -4.53 11.06
N LYS A 138 10.44 -3.80 12.12
CA LYS A 138 10.20 -4.36 13.45
C LYS A 138 8.77 -4.07 13.90
N PRO A 139 8.15 -4.96 14.68
CA PRO A 139 6.87 -4.68 15.32
C PRO A 139 6.94 -3.39 16.16
N GLN A 140 5.86 -2.65 16.17
CA GLN A 140 5.70 -1.42 16.93
C GLN A 140 4.61 -1.62 17.98
N VAL A 141 4.76 -0.95 19.13
CA VAL A 141 3.74 -0.97 20.21
C VAL A 141 2.90 0.30 20.22
N LEU A 142 3.45 1.43 19.77
CA LEU A 142 2.71 2.68 19.66
C LEU A 142 2.01 2.75 18.32
N ILE A 143 0.69 2.71 18.34
CA ILE A 143 -0.14 2.74 17.13
C ILE A 143 -0.30 4.17 16.62
N GLU A 144 -0.54 5.13 17.53
CA GLU A 144 -0.78 6.52 17.19
C GLU A 144 -0.44 7.42 18.38
N ASP A 145 0.25 8.52 18.14
CA ASP A 145 0.55 9.54 19.14
C ASP A 145 -0.24 10.84 18.92
N PHE A 146 -1.10 10.87 17.93
CA PHE A 146 -1.98 11.97 17.54
C PHE A 146 -1.22 13.28 17.25
N LYS A 147 0.04 13.19 16.83
CA LYS A 147 0.85 14.35 16.43
C LYS A 147 0.84 14.54 14.91
N GLY A 148 1.22 15.75 14.49
CA GLY A 148 1.34 16.09 13.07
C GLY A 148 0.04 15.90 12.29
N ASP A 149 0.14 15.30 11.12
CA ASP A 149 -0.97 15.12 10.18
C ASP A 149 -1.75 13.80 10.39
N TRP A 150 -1.80 13.28 11.62
CA TRP A 150 -2.44 11.99 11.93
C TRP A 150 -3.83 11.80 11.31
N GLN A 151 -4.60 12.88 11.16
CA GLN A 151 -5.95 12.85 10.56
C GLN A 151 -5.96 12.39 9.11
N LYS A 152 -4.83 12.49 8.39
CA LYS A 152 -4.72 12.00 7.01
C LYS A 152 -4.75 10.47 6.93
N GLU A 153 -4.45 9.79 8.02
CA GLU A 153 -4.47 8.34 8.14
C GLU A 153 -5.81 7.80 8.65
N TRP A 154 -6.74 8.68 8.99
CA TRP A 154 -8.01 8.33 9.58
C TRP A 154 -9.15 8.74 8.67
N PHE A 155 -10.22 7.93 8.66
CA PHE A 155 -11.47 8.27 8.00
C PHE A 155 -12.45 8.82 9.02
N SER A 156 -12.76 10.12 8.98
CA SER A 156 -13.89 10.67 9.71
C SER A 156 -15.17 10.22 9.04
N TYR A 157 -16.00 9.46 9.75
CA TYR A 157 -17.20 8.89 9.17
C TYR A 157 -18.41 9.81 9.28
N ASN A 158 -18.45 10.64 10.29
CA ASN A 158 -19.49 11.64 10.49
C ASN A 158 -19.02 12.61 11.56
N SER A 159 -18.75 13.85 11.18
CA SER A 159 -18.33 14.92 12.10
C SER A 159 -19.36 15.21 13.21
N LYS A 160 -20.65 14.96 12.95
CA LYS A 160 -21.71 15.13 13.95
C LYS A 160 -21.79 14.00 14.98
N LYS A 161 -21.19 12.85 14.72
CA LYS A 161 -21.21 11.67 15.61
C LYS A 161 -19.87 11.32 16.22
N TRP A 162 -18.83 12.10 15.99
CA TRP A 162 -17.49 11.86 16.53
C TRP A 162 -16.94 10.44 16.26
N GLY A 163 -17.34 9.86 15.13
CA GLY A 163 -16.90 8.53 14.74
C GLY A 163 -15.69 8.59 13.82
N ILE A 164 -14.55 8.07 14.26
CA ILE A 164 -13.34 7.96 13.46
C ILE A 164 -13.04 6.48 13.24
N LYS A 165 -12.75 6.11 11.99
CA LYS A 165 -12.30 4.78 11.62
C LYS A 165 -10.90 4.86 11.02
N THR A 166 -10.06 3.90 11.35
CA THR A 166 -8.74 3.77 10.73
C THR A 166 -8.52 2.35 10.25
N HIS A 167 -7.83 2.22 9.13
CA HIS A 167 -7.28 0.96 8.65
C HIS A 167 -5.87 0.66 9.21
N LYS A 168 -5.34 1.55 10.03
CA LYS A 168 -3.99 1.45 10.58
C LYS A 168 -3.79 0.14 11.36
N LEU A 169 -4.82 -0.36 12.04
CA LEU A 169 -4.78 -1.63 12.77
C LEU A 169 -4.59 -2.87 11.89
N TYR A 170 -4.81 -2.76 10.58
CA TYR A 170 -4.47 -3.85 9.65
C TYR A 170 -2.98 -3.90 9.30
N HIS A 171 -2.22 -2.88 9.69
CA HIS A 171 -0.80 -2.84 9.44
C HIS A 171 -0.08 -3.90 10.29
N PRO A 172 0.73 -4.79 9.70
CA PRO A 172 1.36 -5.90 10.41
C PRO A 172 2.37 -5.48 11.50
N ALA A 173 2.75 -4.18 11.55
CA ALA A 173 3.56 -3.65 12.64
C ALA A 173 2.92 -3.83 14.02
N TRP A 174 1.58 -3.88 14.07
CA TRP A 174 0.81 -4.00 15.31
C TRP A 174 0.14 -5.35 15.47
N GLU A 175 0.68 -6.38 14.84
CA GLU A 175 0.22 -7.75 15.07
C GLU A 175 0.38 -8.10 16.55
N ALA A 176 -0.73 -8.06 17.27
CA ALA A 176 -0.75 -8.21 18.71
C ALA A 176 -0.70 -9.70 19.12
N PRO A 177 0.04 -10.07 20.17
CA PRO A 177 0.01 -11.43 20.72
C PRO A 177 -1.36 -11.75 21.30
N LYS A 178 -1.64 -13.05 21.51
CA LYS A 178 -2.86 -13.47 22.20
C LYS A 178 -2.97 -12.76 23.56
N ARG A 179 -4.17 -12.22 23.85
CA ARG A 179 -4.49 -11.47 25.08
C ARG A 179 -3.80 -10.10 25.18
N ALA A 180 -3.31 -9.54 24.11
CA ALA A 180 -2.86 -8.15 24.09
C ALA A 180 -4.01 -7.22 24.52
N LYS A 181 -3.66 -6.13 25.19
CA LYS A 181 -4.59 -5.07 25.58
C LYS A 181 -4.29 -3.82 24.77
N LEU A 182 -5.32 -3.11 24.38
CA LEU A 182 -5.21 -1.79 23.77
C LEU A 182 -5.35 -0.75 24.87
N TYR A 183 -4.39 0.17 24.96
CA TYR A 183 -4.40 1.27 25.91
C TYR A 183 -4.65 2.58 25.17
N PHE A 184 -5.53 3.39 25.73
CA PHE A 184 -5.78 4.76 25.27
C PHE A 184 -5.41 5.72 26.40
N GLU A 185 -4.62 6.71 26.07
CA GLU A 185 -4.38 7.86 26.94
C GLU A 185 -5.29 9.00 26.48
N ILE A 186 -6.17 9.45 27.37
CA ILE A 186 -7.17 10.49 27.09
C ILE A 186 -7.00 11.60 28.09
N LYS A 187 -6.85 12.83 27.58
CA LYS A 187 -6.89 14.05 28.39
C LYS A 187 -8.17 14.81 28.07
N ALA A 188 -8.96 15.12 29.07
CA ALA A 188 -10.13 15.96 28.96
C ALA A 188 -9.97 17.20 29.85
N GLU A 189 -10.36 18.37 29.33
CA GLU A 189 -10.34 19.63 30.09
C GLU A 189 -11.59 19.78 30.99
N LEU A 190 -12.66 19.10 30.62
CA LEU A 190 -13.92 19.08 31.38
C LEU A 190 -14.34 17.65 31.66
N PRO A 191 -15.11 17.39 32.73
CA PRO A 191 -15.68 16.07 32.97
C PRO A 191 -16.52 15.60 31.79
N ASN A 192 -16.15 14.46 31.22
CA ASN A 192 -16.84 13.83 30.10
C ASN A 192 -17.25 12.41 30.48
N LYS A 193 -18.42 12.02 29.98
CA LYS A 193 -18.87 10.63 30.07
C LYS A 193 -18.39 9.90 28.81
N MET A 194 -17.55 8.90 28.98
CA MET A 194 -17.27 7.93 27.90
C MET A 194 -18.34 6.86 27.88
N ILE A 195 -18.87 6.62 26.70
CA ILE A 195 -19.90 5.62 26.44
C ILE A 195 -19.30 4.52 25.56
#